data_d3131cec89ebf18e58ec44dce363c538
#
_entry.id   d3131cec89ebf18e58ec44dce363c538
#
_cell.length_a   1.000
_cell.length_b   1.000
_cell.length_c   1.000
_cell.angle_alpha   90.00
_cell.angle_beta   90.00
_cell.angle_gamma   90.00
#
_symmetry.space_group_name_H-M   'P 1'
#
loop_
_entity.id
_entity.type
_entity.pdbx_description
1 polymer ?
#
loop_
_entity_poly.entity_id
_entity_poly.type
_entity_poly.pdbx_seq_one_letter_code
_entity_poly.pdbx_strand_id
1 'polypeptide(L)'
;MPTFTIAHELGHAMHSYYSNLHQPGPKSDYSLFVAEVASTCNEAVMMRHLLKTLPDRKAQAYLLNHMLEQFRTTCFRQTMFAEFERISHDMAAKGQPLTCQSLSKAYYDLNQTYYGATCTVDEFIASEWMRIPHFYRAFYVYVYATGLCAAMTLSERILTEGETAVADYRKFLSAGCSVPPIEALKLAGIDMSRPEPLRKAMGVFKDAIAQFKAVL
;
A
#
# COMPACT_ATOMS: atom_id res chain seq x y z
N MET A 1 -2.83 16.33 0.69
CA MET A 1 -2.89 17.41 -0.34
C MET A 1 -4.04 17.15 -1.29
N PRO A 2 -4.85 18.16 -1.64
CA PRO A 2 -5.97 17.97 -2.57
C PRO A 2 -5.57 17.36 -3.90
N THR A 3 -4.38 17.69 -4.44
CA THR A 3 -3.86 17.16 -5.71
C THR A 3 -3.71 15.64 -5.70
N PHE A 4 -3.15 15.06 -4.64
CA PHE A 4 -3.01 13.60 -4.54
C PHE A 4 -4.35 12.91 -4.29
N THR A 5 -5.26 13.54 -3.53
CA THR A 5 -6.62 13.05 -3.38
C THR A 5 -7.35 12.99 -4.73
N ILE A 6 -7.24 14.05 -5.54
CA ILE A 6 -7.82 14.06 -6.90
C ILE A 6 -7.19 12.96 -7.77
N ALA A 7 -5.87 12.83 -7.75
CA ALA A 7 -5.18 11.77 -8.50
C ALA A 7 -5.63 10.37 -8.05
N HIS A 8 -5.83 10.17 -6.76
CA HIS A 8 -6.34 8.95 -6.15
C HIS A 8 -7.75 8.61 -6.69
N GLU A 9 -8.70 9.52 -6.54
CA GLU A 9 -10.09 9.33 -6.98
C GLU A 9 -10.20 9.13 -8.50
N LEU A 10 -9.36 9.81 -9.28
CA LEU A 10 -9.27 9.57 -10.72
C LEU A 10 -8.74 8.16 -11.04
N GLY A 11 -7.86 7.61 -10.21
CA GLY A 11 -7.42 6.22 -10.33
C GLY A 11 -8.56 5.22 -10.15
N HIS A 12 -9.40 5.42 -9.14
CA HIS A 12 -10.62 4.62 -8.94
C HIS A 12 -11.61 4.79 -10.09
N ALA A 13 -11.84 6.03 -10.53
CA ALA A 13 -12.73 6.32 -11.65
C ALA A 13 -12.27 5.62 -12.94
N MET A 14 -10.99 5.64 -13.21
CA MET A 14 -10.38 4.98 -14.36
C MET A 14 -10.52 3.45 -14.27
N HIS A 15 -10.27 2.86 -13.09
CA HIS A 15 -10.44 1.42 -12.87
C HIS A 15 -11.89 1.00 -13.11
N SER A 16 -12.84 1.69 -12.49
CA SER A 16 -14.27 1.42 -12.65
C SER A 16 -14.73 1.62 -14.10
N TYR A 17 -14.25 2.66 -14.79
CA TYR A 17 -14.56 2.91 -16.19
C TYR A 17 -14.14 1.76 -17.10
N TYR A 18 -12.87 1.34 -17.01
CA TYR A 18 -12.36 0.25 -17.85
C TYR A 18 -13.02 -1.10 -17.50
N SER A 19 -13.25 -1.36 -16.24
CA SER A 19 -13.92 -2.58 -15.82
C SER A 19 -15.36 -2.64 -16.34
N ASN A 20 -16.14 -1.58 -16.18
CA ASN A 20 -17.51 -1.50 -16.68
C ASN A 20 -17.61 -1.56 -18.21
N LEU A 21 -16.59 -1.03 -18.91
CA LEU A 21 -16.57 -1.06 -20.37
C LEU A 21 -16.32 -2.47 -20.92
N HIS A 22 -15.55 -3.30 -20.23
CA HIS A 22 -15.08 -4.59 -20.76
C HIS A 22 -15.70 -5.80 -20.09
N GLN A 23 -16.38 -5.63 -18.95
CA GLN A 23 -16.99 -6.74 -18.22
C GLN A 23 -18.53 -6.62 -18.18
N PRO A 24 -19.27 -7.74 -18.24
CA PRO A 24 -20.71 -7.73 -17.96
C PRO A 24 -20.95 -7.31 -16.51
N GLY A 25 -22.10 -6.67 -16.24
CA GLY A 25 -22.44 -6.11 -14.93
C GLY A 25 -22.06 -6.97 -13.71
N PRO A 26 -22.38 -8.28 -13.67
CA PRO A 26 -22.01 -9.14 -12.53
C PRO A 26 -20.49 -9.32 -12.32
N LYS A 27 -19.66 -9.00 -13.31
CA LYS A 27 -18.19 -9.14 -13.26
C LYS A 27 -17.45 -7.81 -13.32
N SER A 28 -18.15 -6.70 -13.39
CA SER A 28 -17.53 -5.38 -13.50
C SER A 28 -16.94 -4.86 -12.19
N ASP A 29 -17.39 -5.35 -11.04
CA ASP A 29 -16.74 -5.07 -9.76
C ASP A 29 -15.37 -5.74 -9.68
N TYR A 30 -14.50 -5.20 -8.84
CA TYR A 30 -13.18 -5.76 -8.55
C TYR A 30 -12.98 -5.94 -7.04
N SER A 31 -12.11 -6.88 -6.65
CA SER A 31 -11.94 -7.22 -5.25
C SER A 31 -11.24 -6.09 -4.47
N LEU A 32 -11.52 -6.02 -3.15
CA LEU A 32 -10.84 -5.09 -2.24
C LEU A 32 -9.32 -5.25 -2.24
N PHE A 33 -8.80 -6.43 -2.57
CA PHE A 33 -7.36 -6.68 -2.67
C PHE A 33 -6.67 -5.82 -3.72
N VAL A 34 -7.35 -5.49 -4.82
CA VAL A 34 -6.80 -4.69 -5.92
C VAL A 34 -7.41 -3.30 -6.04
N ALA A 35 -8.39 -2.98 -5.21
CA ALA A 35 -9.14 -1.72 -5.30
C ALA A 35 -8.23 -0.49 -5.23
N GLU A 36 -7.23 -0.51 -4.33
CA GLU A 36 -6.32 0.61 -4.10
C GLU A 36 -5.10 0.63 -5.04
N VAL A 37 -4.95 -0.38 -5.90
CA VAL A 37 -3.75 -0.46 -6.77
C VAL A 37 -3.78 0.64 -7.84
N ALA A 38 -4.94 0.88 -8.45
CA ALA A 38 -5.07 1.90 -9.49
C ALA A 38 -4.96 3.32 -8.93
N SER A 39 -5.64 3.59 -7.81
CA SER A 39 -5.60 4.90 -7.14
C SER A 39 -4.19 5.24 -6.67
N THR A 40 -3.53 4.31 -5.98
CA THR A 40 -2.16 4.49 -5.48
C THR A 40 -1.13 4.55 -6.62
N CYS A 41 -1.32 3.79 -7.70
CA CYS A 41 -0.47 3.86 -8.89
C CYS A 41 -0.54 5.26 -9.52
N ASN A 42 -1.74 5.83 -9.62
CA ASN A 42 -1.95 7.17 -10.18
C ASN A 42 -1.29 8.25 -9.31
N GLU A 43 -1.38 8.14 -7.97
CA GLU A 43 -0.63 8.99 -7.04
C GLU A 43 0.88 8.86 -7.25
N ALA A 44 1.41 7.64 -7.39
CA ALA A 44 2.84 7.39 -7.56
C ALA A 44 3.38 7.96 -8.89
N VAL A 45 2.62 7.83 -9.99
CA VAL A 45 2.97 8.44 -11.29
C VAL A 45 2.98 9.97 -11.17
N MET A 46 1.94 10.56 -10.55
CA MET A 46 1.87 12.00 -10.30
C MET A 46 3.05 12.49 -9.44
N MET A 47 3.38 11.78 -8.37
CA MET A 47 4.51 12.08 -7.49
C MET A 47 5.82 12.15 -8.28
N ARG A 48 6.09 11.13 -9.11
CA ARG A 48 7.30 11.08 -9.95
C ARG A 48 7.34 12.21 -10.99
N HIS A 49 6.19 12.57 -11.56
CA HIS A 49 6.09 13.71 -12.46
C HIS A 49 6.43 15.01 -11.74
N LEU A 50 5.83 15.26 -10.58
CA LEU A 50 6.08 16.49 -9.81
C LEU A 50 7.53 16.61 -9.34
N LEU A 51 8.16 15.51 -8.91
CA LEU A 51 9.58 15.50 -8.53
C LEU A 51 10.51 15.86 -9.68
N LYS A 52 10.12 15.55 -10.94
CA LYS A 52 10.90 15.92 -12.15
C LYS A 52 10.68 17.35 -12.60
N THR A 53 9.46 17.88 -12.40
CA THR A 53 9.05 19.17 -12.99
C THR A 53 9.15 20.35 -12.04
N LEU A 54 9.15 20.11 -10.73
CA LEU A 54 9.28 21.18 -9.74
C LEU A 54 10.76 21.41 -9.39
N PRO A 55 11.33 22.57 -9.72
CA PRO A 55 12.74 22.85 -9.46
C PRO A 55 13.03 23.28 -8.02
N ASP A 56 12.00 23.68 -7.26
CA ASP A 56 12.15 24.19 -5.89
C ASP A 56 12.51 23.06 -4.92
N ARG A 57 13.64 23.25 -4.23
CA ARG A 57 14.19 22.28 -3.28
C ARG A 57 13.26 22.00 -2.11
N LYS A 58 12.53 23.02 -1.62
CA LYS A 58 11.56 22.86 -0.52
C LYS A 58 10.35 22.04 -0.97
N ALA A 59 9.86 22.29 -2.19
CA ALA A 59 8.79 21.49 -2.77
C ALA A 59 9.20 20.03 -2.97
N GLN A 60 10.43 19.78 -3.45
CA GLN A 60 10.96 18.42 -3.57
C GLN A 60 11.08 17.73 -2.21
N ALA A 61 11.62 18.42 -1.18
CA ALA A 61 11.70 17.88 0.18
C ALA A 61 10.30 17.53 0.73
N TYR A 62 9.31 18.40 0.50
CA TYR A 62 7.92 18.14 0.90
C TYR A 62 7.34 16.92 0.21
N LEU A 63 7.52 16.77 -1.11
CA LEU A 63 7.03 15.63 -1.89
C LEU A 63 7.68 14.32 -1.44
N LEU A 64 8.99 14.33 -1.24
CA LEU A 64 9.73 13.16 -0.77
C LEU A 64 9.30 12.75 0.64
N ASN A 65 9.11 13.72 1.54
CA ASN A 65 8.57 13.45 2.87
C ASN A 65 7.17 12.83 2.80
N HIS A 66 6.30 13.36 1.93
CA HIS A 66 4.96 12.79 1.72
C HIS A 66 5.03 11.33 1.25
N MET A 67 5.92 11.01 0.32
CA MET A 67 6.16 9.64 -0.16
C MET A 67 6.68 8.73 0.96
N LEU A 68 7.63 9.19 1.76
CA LEU A 68 8.18 8.43 2.90
C LEU A 68 7.10 8.16 3.95
N GLU A 69 6.25 9.15 4.25
CA GLU A 69 5.10 9.00 5.15
C GLU A 69 4.05 8.02 4.60
N GLN A 70 3.83 7.98 3.30
CA GLN A 70 2.96 6.99 2.67
C GLN A 70 3.49 5.57 2.89
N PHE A 71 4.80 5.33 2.74
CA PHE A 71 5.41 4.05 3.08
C PHE A 71 5.28 3.73 4.57
N ARG A 72 5.55 4.69 5.45
CA ARG A 72 5.45 4.50 6.90
C ARG A 72 4.04 4.11 7.33
N THR A 73 3.02 4.83 6.84
CA THR A 73 1.64 4.65 7.29
C THR A 73 0.90 3.52 6.58
N THR A 74 1.20 3.27 5.30
CA THR A 74 0.47 2.32 4.46
C THR A 74 1.22 0.99 4.29
N CYS A 75 2.55 1.00 4.24
CA CYS A 75 3.31 -0.24 4.16
C CYS A 75 3.67 -0.78 5.55
N PHE A 76 4.54 -0.08 6.28
CA PHE A 76 5.09 -0.60 7.54
C PHE A 76 4.03 -0.72 8.63
N ARG A 77 3.25 0.34 8.86
CA ARG A 77 2.21 0.32 9.89
C ARG A 77 1.13 -0.72 9.61
N GLN A 78 0.68 -0.86 8.37
CA GLN A 78 -0.36 -1.83 8.04
C GLN A 78 0.17 -3.27 8.08
N THR A 79 1.44 -3.49 7.77
CA THR A 79 2.10 -4.79 7.99
C THR A 79 2.18 -5.12 9.47
N MET A 80 2.52 -4.15 10.32
CA MET A 80 2.50 -4.31 11.78
C MET A 80 1.09 -4.68 12.29
N PHE A 81 0.05 -4.02 11.76
CA PHE A 81 -1.33 -4.35 12.11
C PHE A 81 -1.72 -5.77 11.67
N ALA A 82 -1.35 -6.18 10.45
CA ALA A 82 -1.59 -7.54 9.98
C ALA A 82 -0.86 -8.58 10.82
N GLU A 83 0.34 -8.27 11.30
CA GLU A 83 1.09 -9.13 12.20
C GLU A 83 0.42 -9.24 13.58
N PHE A 84 -0.11 -8.14 14.10
CA PHE A 84 -0.93 -8.14 15.32
C PHE A 84 -2.20 -8.99 15.16
N GLU A 85 -2.91 -8.87 14.03
CA GLU A 85 -4.06 -9.75 13.73
C GLU A 85 -3.65 -11.23 13.73
N ARG A 86 -2.57 -11.57 13.05
CA ARG A 86 -2.05 -12.94 13.02
C ARG A 86 -1.74 -13.45 14.42
N ILE A 87 -1.03 -12.66 15.24
CA ILE A 87 -0.68 -13.02 16.62
C ILE A 87 -1.95 -13.27 17.45
N SER A 88 -2.91 -12.37 17.41
CA SER A 88 -4.15 -12.49 18.19
C SER A 88 -4.98 -13.71 17.77
N HIS A 89 -5.09 -13.99 16.48
CA HIS A 89 -5.77 -15.19 15.96
C HIS A 89 -5.02 -16.47 16.31
N ASP A 90 -3.69 -16.49 16.23
CA ASP A 90 -2.87 -17.62 16.65
C ASP A 90 -3.01 -17.92 18.15
N MET A 91 -3.08 -16.88 18.99
CA MET A 91 -3.37 -17.04 20.43
C MET A 91 -4.74 -17.68 20.64
N ALA A 92 -5.78 -17.19 19.98
CA ALA A 92 -7.12 -17.77 20.06
C ALA A 92 -7.15 -19.23 19.60
N ALA A 93 -6.53 -19.55 18.48
CA ALA A 93 -6.46 -20.91 17.95
C ALA A 93 -5.75 -21.89 18.89
N LYS A 94 -4.78 -21.41 19.69
CA LYS A 94 -4.07 -22.18 20.70
C LYS A 94 -4.79 -22.22 22.06
N GLY A 95 -5.99 -21.66 22.17
CA GLY A 95 -6.74 -21.59 23.42
C GLY A 95 -6.15 -20.64 24.47
N GLN A 96 -5.27 -19.74 24.07
CA GLN A 96 -4.67 -18.74 24.97
C GLN A 96 -5.68 -17.61 25.23
N PRO A 97 -5.74 -17.05 26.44
CA PRO A 97 -6.70 -16.02 26.78
C PRO A 97 -6.36 -14.69 26.08
N LEU A 98 -7.33 -14.14 25.35
CA LEU A 98 -7.25 -12.81 24.77
C LEU A 98 -7.68 -11.78 25.81
N THR A 99 -6.75 -11.37 26.65
CA THR A 99 -6.98 -10.33 27.66
C THR A 99 -6.46 -8.98 27.16
N CYS A 100 -6.96 -7.89 27.74
CA CYS A 100 -6.40 -6.56 27.49
C CYS A 100 -4.87 -6.55 27.68
N GLN A 101 -4.37 -7.16 28.74
CA GLN A 101 -2.95 -7.21 29.04
C GLN A 101 -2.13 -8.00 27.99
N SER A 102 -2.60 -9.19 27.56
CA SER A 102 -1.87 -10.00 26.58
C SER A 102 -1.85 -9.34 25.19
N LEU A 103 -2.95 -8.74 24.77
CA LEU A 103 -3.06 -8.03 23.50
C LEU A 103 -2.26 -6.72 23.49
N SER A 104 -2.35 -5.93 24.57
CA SER A 104 -1.57 -4.69 24.69
C SER A 104 -0.07 -4.96 24.72
N LYS A 105 0.36 -6.06 25.40
CA LYS A 105 1.78 -6.44 25.35
C LYS A 105 2.22 -6.79 23.93
N ALA A 106 1.46 -7.62 23.21
CA ALA A 106 1.79 -8.00 21.84
C ALA A 106 1.87 -6.77 20.91
N TYR A 107 0.93 -5.85 21.05
CA TYR A 107 0.90 -4.62 20.26
C TYR A 107 2.07 -3.68 20.57
N TYR A 108 2.45 -3.55 21.84
CA TYR A 108 3.59 -2.76 22.26
C TYR A 108 4.91 -3.33 21.74
N ASP A 109 5.11 -4.66 21.87
CA ASP A 109 6.31 -5.35 21.40
C ASP A 109 6.49 -5.19 19.89
N LEU A 110 5.40 -5.21 19.12
CA LEU A 110 5.42 -4.92 17.68
C LEU A 110 5.82 -3.47 17.40
N ASN A 111 5.27 -2.50 18.13
CA ASN A 111 5.68 -1.11 17.97
C ASN A 111 7.17 -0.92 18.24
N GLN A 112 7.71 -1.52 19.31
CA GLN A 112 9.15 -1.49 19.58
C GLN A 112 9.96 -2.08 18.42
N THR A 113 9.51 -3.18 17.84
CA THR A 113 10.18 -3.86 16.73
C THR A 113 10.18 -2.98 15.47
N TYR A 114 9.04 -2.40 15.11
CA TYR A 114 8.88 -1.64 13.87
C TYR A 114 9.50 -0.24 13.91
N TYR A 115 9.49 0.43 15.05
CA TYR A 115 10.09 1.76 15.23
C TYR A 115 11.58 1.70 15.60
N GLY A 116 12.06 0.57 16.13
CA GLY A 116 13.46 0.34 16.43
C GLY A 116 13.99 1.12 17.64
N ALA A 117 15.26 0.90 17.96
CA ALA A 117 15.88 1.43 19.17
C ALA A 117 16.12 2.96 19.18
N THR A 118 16.01 3.60 18.03
CA THR A 118 16.22 5.06 17.91
C THR A 118 14.95 5.88 18.17
N CYS A 119 13.80 5.20 18.33
CA CYS A 119 12.51 5.80 18.64
C CYS A 119 12.07 5.37 20.06
N THR A 120 11.76 6.36 20.89
CA THR A 120 11.11 6.06 22.18
C THR A 120 9.65 5.73 21.94
N VAL A 121 9.29 4.49 22.20
CA VAL A 121 7.89 4.04 22.09
C VAL A 121 7.18 4.38 23.40
N ASP A 122 6.17 5.24 23.32
CA ASP A 122 5.33 5.63 24.45
C ASP A 122 4.49 4.44 24.93
N GLU A 123 4.37 4.26 26.24
CA GLU A 123 3.59 3.16 26.83
C GLU A 123 2.10 3.20 26.50
N PHE A 124 1.53 4.40 26.24
CA PHE A 124 0.13 4.56 25.87
C PHE A 124 -0.19 3.94 24.50
N ILE A 125 0.80 3.76 23.63
CA ILE A 125 0.59 3.09 22.32
C ILE A 125 0.11 1.65 22.50
N ALA A 126 0.41 1.01 23.65
CA ALA A 126 0.00 -0.36 23.95
C ALA A 126 -1.52 -0.57 23.84
N SER A 127 -2.31 0.48 24.04
CA SER A 127 -3.78 0.43 23.98
C SER A 127 -4.36 0.90 22.64
N GLU A 128 -3.54 1.33 21.68
CA GLU A 128 -4.02 1.89 20.41
C GLU A 128 -4.89 0.89 19.60
N TRP A 129 -4.59 -0.41 19.67
CA TRP A 129 -5.34 -1.46 18.97
C TRP A 129 -6.84 -1.42 19.27
N MET A 130 -7.24 -0.96 20.48
CA MET A 130 -8.64 -0.90 20.91
C MET A 130 -9.49 0.08 20.08
N ARG A 131 -8.88 1.12 19.52
CA ARG A 131 -9.58 2.15 18.73
C ARG A 131 -9.54 1.93 17.22
N ILE A 132 -8.89 0.86 16.74
CA ILE A 132 -8.71 0.62 15.31
C ILE A 132 -9.87 -0.23 14.79
N PRO A 133 -10.84 0.36 14.05
CA PRO A 133 -12.04 -0.35 13.62
C PRO A 133 -11.75 -1.43 12.59
N HIS A 134 -10.61 -1.36 11.90
CA HIS A 134 -10.20 -2.36 10.90
C HIS A 134 -10.04 -3.77 11.47
N PHE A 135 -9.69 -3.91 12.75
CA PHE A 135 -9.56 -5.22 13.40
C PHE A 135 -10.90 -5.95 13.59
N TYR A 136 -12.03 -5.27 13.39
CA TYR A 136 -13.35 -5.91 13.33
C TYR A 136 -13.64 -6.55 11.95
N ARG A 137 -12.76 -6.35 10.96
CA ARG A 137 -12.79 -7.01 9.65
C ARG A 137 -11.55 -7.88 9.51
N ALA A 138 -11.68 -9.14 9.95
CA ALA A 138 -10.56 -10.08 10.02
C ALA A 138 -9.76 -10.15 8.71
N PHE A 139 -8.44 -10.03 8.84
CA PHE A 139 -7.46 -10.12 7.76
C PHE A 139 -7.71 -9.13 6.61
N TYR A 140 -8.11 -7.91 6.94
CA TYR A 140 -8.32 -6.86 5.95
C TYR A 140 -7.08 -5.97 5.74
N VAL A 141 -6.37 -5.60 6.82
CA VAL A 141 -5.37 -4.51 6.79
C VAL A 141 -4.14 -4.82 5.93
N TYR A 142 -3.80 -6.08 5.70
CA TYR A 142 -2.66 -6.45 4.86
C TYR A 142 -2.81 -5.97 3.40
N VAL A 143 -4.05 -5.78 2.92
CA VAL A 143 -4.31 -5.33 1.54
C VAL A 143 -3.77 -3.94 1.25
N TYR A 144 -3.62 -3.10 2.26
CA TYR A 144 -3.01 -1.78 2.13
C TYR A 144 -1.53 -1.88 1.78
N ALA A 145 -0.77 -2.71 2.51
CA ALA A 145 0.65 -2.90 2.26
C ALA A 145 0.92 -3.58 0.92
N THR A 146 0.16 -4.63 0.59
CA THR A 146 0.28 -5.33 -0.70
C THR A 146 -0.14 -4.44 -1.86
N GLY A 147 -1.23 -3.68 -1.71
CA GLY A 147 -1.71 -2.72 -2.71
C GLY A 147 -0.68 -1.63 -3.01
N LEU A 148 -0.07 -1.03 -1.96
CA LEU A 148 1.00 -0.05 -2.14
C LEU A 148 2.20 -0.65 -2.88
N CYS A 149 2.67 -1.85 -2.49
CA CYS A 149 3.81 -2.49 -3.14
C CYS A 149 3.53 -2.81 -4.62
N ALA A 150 2.33 -3.28 -4.93
CA ALA A 150 1.90 -3.51 -6.31
C ALA A 150 1.86 -2.19 -7.11
N ALA A 151 1.27 -1.14 -6.55
CA ALA A 151 1.16 0.18 -7.17
C ALA A 151 2.52 0.83 -7.43
N MET A 152 3.45 0.76 -6.48
CA MET A 152 4.81 1.28 -6.65
C MET A 152 5.57 0.52 -7.74
N THR A 153 5.44 -0.79 -7.80
CA THR A 153 6.03 -1.62 -8.86
C THR A 153 5.42 -1.30 -10.22
N LEU A 154 4.12 -1.12 -10.29
CA LEU A 154 3.40 -0.80 -11.52
C LEU A 154 3.76 0.59 -12.04
N SER A 155 3.78 1.60 -11.17
CA SER A 155 4.18 2.96 -11.55
C SER A 155 5.61 3.00 -12.08
N GLU A 156 6.53 2.24 -11.51
CA GLU A 156 7.90 2.10 -12.03
C GLU A 156 7.92 1.50 -13.43
N ARG A 157 7.16 0.40 -13.65
CA ARG A 157 7.03 -0.20 -14.98
C ARG A 157 6.48 0.79 -16.01
N ILE A 158 5.41 1.50 -15.68
CA ILE A 158 4.81 2.49 -16.58
C ILE A 158 5.82 3.57 -16.98
N LEU A 159 6.61 4.05 -16.02
CA LEU A 159 7.57 5.12 -16.26
C LEU A 159 8.86 4.67 -16.98
N THR A 160 9.20 3.39 -16.91
CA THR A 160 10.43 2.84 -17.54
C THR A 160 10.17 2.08 -18.82
N GLU A 161 9.06 1.34 -18.93
CA GLU A 161 8.72 0.48 -20.06
C GLU A 161 7.72 1.15 -21.04
N GLY A 162 7.10 2.28 -20.64
CA GLY A 162 6.21 3.07 -21.48
C GLY A 162 4.97 2.33 -21.94
N GLU A 163 4.65 2.42 -23.25
CA GLU A 163 3.41 1.93 -23.85
C GLU A 163 3.13 0.44 -23.59
N THR A 164 4.16 -0.40 -23.51
CA THR A 164 4.00 -1.82 -23.20
C THR A 164 3.39 -2.03 -21.82
N ALA A 165 3.95 -1.36 -20.80
CA ALA A 165 3.43 -1.44 -19.43
C ALA A 165 2.04 -0.78 -19.31
N VAL A 166 1.78 0.30 -20.06
CA VAL A 166 0.45 0.92 -20.13
C VAL A 166 -0.58 -0.03 -20.73
N ALA A 167 -0.23 -0.76 -21.78
CA ALA A 167 -1.12 -1.77 -22.38
C ALA A 167 -1.45 -2.90 -21.39
N ASP A 168 -0.45 -3.39 -20.65
CA ASP A 168 -0.64 -4.39 -19.61
C ASP A 168 -1.48 -3.85 -18.45
N TYR A 169 -1.25 -2.61 -18.04
CA TYR A 169 -2.06 -1.94 -17.02
C TYR A 169 -3.53 -1.83 -17.43
N ARG A 170 -3.81 -1.47 -18.68
CA ARG A 170 -5.19 -1.43 -19.19
C ARG A 170 -5.87 -2.81 -19.16
N LYS A 171 -5.14 -3.91 -19.40
CA LYS A 171 -5.69 -5.27 -19.25
C LYS A 171 -6.10 -5.53 -17.80
N PHE A 172 -5.28 -5.12 -16.83
CA PHE A 172 -5.61 -5.21 -15.41
C PHE A 172 -6.86 -4.39 -15.07
N LEU A 173 -6.93 -3.11 -15.47
CA LEU A 173 -8.08 -2.25 -15.22
C LEU A 173 -9.38 -2.79 -15.84
N SER A 174 -9.26 -3.54 -16.94
CA SER A 174 -10.40 -4.13 -17.68
C SER A 174 -10.83 -5.49 -17.13
N ALA A 175 -10.15 -6.06 -16.16
CA ALA A 175 -10.38 -7.43 -15.73
C ALA A 175 -11.60 -7.59 -14.82
N GLY A 176 -11.97 -6.58 -14.02
CA GLY A 176 -13.01 -6.69 -13.01
C GLY A 176 -12.76 -7.88 -12.07
N CYS A 177 -13.78 -8.67 -11.81
CA CYS A 177 -13.67 -9.96 -11.10
C CYS A 177 -13.72 -11.19 -12.04
N SER A 178 -13.37 -11.02 -13.33
CA SER A 178 -13.35 -12.14 -14.29
C SER A 178 -12.26 -13.16 -13.99
N VAL A 179 -11.23 -12.77 -13.26
CA VAL A 179 -10.12 -13.61 -12.79
C VAL A 179 -9.83 -13.32 -11.30
N PRO A 180 -9.17 -14.24 -10.58
CA PRO A 180 -8.74 -14.00 -9.20
C PRO A 180 -7.82 -12.77 -9.09
N PRO A 181 -7.78 -12.07 -7.94
CA PRO A 181 -7.05 -10.80 -7.79
C PRO A 181 -5.54 -10.87 -8.12
N ILE A 182 -4.86 -11.95 -7.73
CA ILE A 182 -3.45 -12.16 -8.07
C ILE A 182 -3.26 -12.35 -9.57
N GLU A 183 -4.16 -13.08 -10.24
CA GLU A 183 -4.12 -13.25 -11.69
C GLU A 183 -4.43 -11.93 -12.41
N ALA A 184 -5.33 -11.09 -11.87
CA ALA A 184 -5.56 -9.77 -12.41
C ALA A 184 -4.27 -8.91 -12.37
N LEU A 185 -3.52 -8.93 -11.26
CA LEU A 185 -2.24 -8.22 -11.17
C LEU A 185 -1.16 -8.79 -12.10
N LYS A 186 -1.19 -10.10 -12.40
CA LYS A 186 -0.30 -10.71 -13.40
C LYS A 186 -0.56 -10.16 -14.80
N LEU A 187 -1.79 -9.74 -15.13
CA LEU A 187 -2.07 -9.06 -16.40
C LEU A 187 -1.28 -7.74 -16.51
N ALA A 188 -1.05 -7.07 -15.39
CA ALA A 188 -0.17 -5.89 -15.31
C ALA A 188 1.33 -6.26 -15.15
N GLY A 189 1.70 -7.53 -15.28
CA GLY A 189 3.06 -8.02 -15.12
C GLY A 189 3.56 -8.05 -13.67
N ILE A 190 2.66 -8.09 -12.69
CA ILE A 190 3.00 -8.10 -11.26
C ILE A 190 2.51 -9.40 -10.62
N ASP A 191 3.43 -10.22 -10.16
CA ASP A 191 3.11 -11.46 -9.46
C ASP A 191 3.30 -11.28 -7.94
N MET A 192 2.20 -10.93 -7.25
CA MET A 192 2.21 -10.76 -5.79
C MET A 192 2.35 -12.06 -4.99
N SER A 193 2.38 -13.23 -5.64
CA SER A 193 2.75 -14.49 -4.99
C SER A 193 4.26 -14.64 -4.79
N ARG A 194 5.05 -13.72 -5.33
CA ARG A 194 6.51 -13.69 -5.26
C ARG A 194 7.02 -12.47 -4.50
N PRO A 195 8.24 -12.51 -3.95
CA PRO A 195 8.79 -11.40 -3.17
C PRO A 195 9.28 -10.21 -4.03
N GLU A 196 9.37 -10.37 -5.36
CA GLU A 196 9.93 -9.35 -6.25
C GLU A 196 9.20 -7.99 -6.20
N PRO A 197 7.85 -7.92 -6.21
CA PRO A 197 7.15 -6.63 -6.11
C PRO A 197 7.44 -5.90 -4.79
N LEU A 198 7.55 -6.67 -3.68
CA LEU A 198 7.92 -6.08 -2.39
C LEU A 198 9.36 -5.54 -2.41
N ARG A 199 10.30 -6.29 -2.98
CA ARG A 199 11.71 -5.85 -3.11
C ARG A 199 11.82 -4.57 -3.96
N LYS A 200 11.08 -4.50 -5.06
CA LYS A 200 11.04 -3.29 -5.91
C LYS A 200 10.46 -2.09 -5.15
N ALA A 201 9.34 -2.26 -4.44
CA ALA A 201 8.78 -1.20 -3.62
C ALA A 201 9.75 -0.72 -2.54
N MET A 202 10.47 -1.63 -1.87
CA MET A 202 11.51 -1.27 -0.90
C MET A 202 12.71 -0.57 -1.56
N GLY A 203 13.04 -0.87 -2.81
CA GLY A 203 14.00 -0.13 -3.61
C GLY A 203 13.59 1.33 -3.79
N VAL A 204 12.32 1.54 -4.21
CA VAL A 204 11.74 2.90 -4.33
C VAL A 204 11.81 3.68 -3.01
N PHE A 205 11.49 3.03 -1.88
CA PHE A 205 11.60 3.64 -0.56
C PHE A 205 13.03 4.04 -0.20
N LYS A 206 14.00 3.14 -0.44
CA LYS A 206 15.43 3.42 -0.20
C LYS A 206 15.93 4.61 -1.04
N ASP A 207 15.52 4.67 -2.30
CA ASP A 207 15.91 5.77 -3.20
C ASP A 207 15.26 7.08 -2.76
N ALA A 208 14.01 7.06 -2.29
CA ALA A 208 13.34 8.23 -1.74
C ALA A 208 14.06 8.78 -0.50
N ILE A 209 14.55 7.91 0.40
CA ILE A 209 15.37 8.32 1.55
C ILE A 209 16.66 9.00 1.09
N ALA A 210 17.36 8.42 0.10
CA ALA A 210 18.60 9.00 -0.42
C ALA A 210 18.37 10.38 -1.04
N GLN A 211 17.30 10.52 -1.84
CA GLN A 211 16.91 11.79 -2.45
C GLN A 211 16.51 12.82 -1.40
N PHE A 212 15.74 12.41 -0.38
CA PHE A 212 15.31 13.30 0.72
C PHE A 212 16.52 13.87 1.47
N LYS A 213 17.51 13.02 1.81
CA LYS A 213 18.76 13.47 2.43
C LYS A 213 19.55 14.45 1.55
N ALA A 214 19.49 14.31 0.23
CA ALA A 214 20.20 15.19 -0.69
C ALA A 214 19.55 16.56 -0.86
N VAL A 215 18.25 16.69 -0.57
CA VAL A 215 17.50 17.96 -0.68
C VAL A 215 17.35 18.70 0.66
N LEU A 216 17.68 18.10 1.79
CA LEU A 216 17.82 18.76 3.08
C LEU A 216 19.15 19.53 3.18
#